data_092ce6b5ec85ae1a70d5aefa21d25dba
#
_entry.id   092ce6b5ec85ae1a70d5aefa21d25dba
#
_cell.length_a   1.000
_cell.length_b   1.000
_cell.length_c   1.000
_cell.angle_alpha   90.00
_cell.angle_beta   90.00
_cell.angle_gamma   90.00
#
_symmetry.space_group_name_H-M   'P 1'
#
loop_
_entity.id
_entity.type
_entity.pdbx_description
1 polymer ?
#
loop_
_entity_poly.entity_id
_entity_poly.type
_entity_poly.pdbx_seq_one_letter_code
_entity_poly.pdbx_strand_id
1 'polypeptide(L)'
;PGSGDMQMLFLQSAIDKMDDNFGRAAIIENGSPLFSGGTASGESQIRRWMLESDLIEAVIALPTDLFYNTGIATYIWVLSKNKRPERKGKIQLIDASTFFKKLRKALGDKKNEISPEDRSAVTKLYADFAENEYCKIYRNEEFIYREYTVMQPLQRSYAITEERIQAMVGKGALDSLYNEVKFADLELMEERDGKAQ
;
A
#
# COMPACT_ATOMS: atom_id res chain seq x y z
N PRO A 1 7.78 -9.69 11.06
CA PRO A 1 7.20 -9.89 9.75
C PRO A 1 6.74 -11.34 9.60
N GLY A 2 5.60 -11.54 8.95
CA GLY A 2 5.14 -12.88 8.62
C GLY A 2 6.11 -13.53 7.62
N SER A 3 6.17 -14.87 7.61
CA SER A 3 7.02 -15.64 6.69
C SER A 3 6.69 -15.42 5.20
N GLY A 4 5.65 -14.67 4.88
CA GLY A 4 5.21 -14.39 3.51
C GLY A 4 5.76 -13.10 2.90
N ASP A 5 6.29 -12.17 3.70
CA ASP A 5 6.91 -10.94 3.19
C ASP A 5 8.40 -10.90 3.58
N MET A 6 9.23 -11.31 2.64
CA MET A 6 10.68 -11.35 2.84
C MET A 6 11.38 -10.00 2.56
N GLN A 7 10.71 -9.05 1.96
CA GLN A 7 11.33 -7.79 1.50
C GLN A 7 11.84 -6.96 2.68
N MET A 8 11.01 -6.80 3.73
CA MET A 8 11.45 -6.12 4.94
C MET A 8 12.60 -6.85 5.66
N LEU A 9 12.67 -8.18 5.54
CA LEU A 9 13.78 -8.97 6.07
C LEU A 9 15.08 -8.76 5.27
N PHE A 10 14.99 -8.57 3.96
CA PHE A 10 16.16 -8.21 3.15
C PHE A 10 16.70 -6.84 3.52
N LEU A 11 15.84 -5.84 3.74
CA LEU A 11 16.24 -4.52 4.24
C LEU A 11 16.93 -4.64 5.61
N GLN A 12 16.36 -5.39 6.57
CA GLN A 12 16.98 -5.63 7.86
C GLN A 12 18.33 -6.34 7.73
N SER A 13 18.42 -7.39 6.91
CA SER A 13 19.66 -8.13 6.68
C SER A 13 20.75 -7.24 6.06
N ALA A 14 20.38 -6.33 5.16
CA ALA A 14 21.32 -5.37 4.60
C ALA A 14 21.85 -4.42 5.68
N ILE A 15 20.95 -3.88 6.51
CA ILE A 15 21.32 -2.98 7.62
C ILE A 15 22.25 -3.69 8.62
N ASP A 16 21.93 -4.94 8.97
CA ASP A 16 22.74 -5.74 9.90
C ASP A 16 24.18 -5.94 9.40
N LYS A 17 24.34 -6.12 8.08
CA LYS A 17 25.64 -6.32 7.44
C LYS A 17 26.42 -5.05 7.14
N MET A 18 25.79 -3.87 7.27
CA MET A 18 26.48 -2.60 7.08
C MET A 18 27.45 -2.32 8.24
N ASP A 19 28.61 -1.80 7.92
CA ASP A 19 29.53 -1.23 8.90
C ASP A 19 28.87 -0.11 9.70
N ASP A 20 29.10 -0.06 11.01
CA ASP A 20 28.41 0.88 11.90
C ASP A 20 28.80 2.34 11.68
N ASN A 21 30.02 2.59 11.18
CA ASN A 21 30.54 3.94 11.00
C ASN A 21 30.35 4.48 9.58
N PHE A 22 30.48 3.61 8.56
CA PHE A 22 30.50 4.02 7.16
C PHE A 22 29.52 3.26 6.27
N GLY A 23 28.78 2.32 6.86
CA GLY A 23 27.92 1.41 6.12
C GLY A 23 26.84 2.13 5.34
N ARG A 24 26.76 1.78 4.07
CA ARG A 24 25.69 2.18 3.14
C ARG A 24 25.24 0.99 2.34
N ALA A 25 23.95 0.95 2.03
CA ALA A 25 23.38 -0.06 1.14
C ALA A 25 22.38 0.58 0.18
N ALA A 26 22.20 -0.05 -0.98
CA ALA A 26 21.11 0.26 -1.88
C ALA A 26 20.44 -1.04 -2.31
N ILE A 27 19.13 -1.12 -2.16
CA ILE A 27 18.33 -2.29 -2.49
C ILE A 27 17.17 -1.86 -3.38
N ILE A 28 16.89 -2.66 -4.40
CA ILE A 28 15.71 -2.47 -5.25
C ILE A 28 14.60 -3.39 -4.73
N GLU A 29 13.47 -2.79 -4.41
CA GLU A 29 12.28 -3.48 -3.92
C GLU A 29 11.05 -3.01 -4.71
N ASN A 30 9.95 -3.77 -4.65
CA ASN A 30 8.67 -3.29 -5.13
C ASN A 30 8.06 -2.29 -4.14
N GLY A 31 6.81 -1.84 -4.39
CA GLY A 31 6.15 -0.86 -3.54
C GLY A 31 5.70 -1.38 -2.16
N SER A 32 5.59 -2.71 -1.98
CA SER A 32 5.04 -3.32 -0.76
C SER A 32 5.73 -2.82 0.53
N PRO A 33 7.07 -2.77 0.63
CA PRO A 33 7.75 -2.26 1.83
C PRO A 33 7.39 -0.83 2.22
N LEU A 34 6.89 -0.02 1.29
CA LEU A 34 6.54 1.37 1.57
C LEU A 34 5.23 1.51 2.36
N PHE A 35 4.26 0.63 2.12
CA PHE A 35 2.90 0.82 2.65
C PHE A 35 2.23 -0.44 3.21
N SER A 36 2.76 -1.64 2.98
CA SER A 36 2.13 -2.87 3.47
C SER A 36 2.14 -2.98 4.99
N GLY A 37 1.15 -3.68 5.52
CA GLY A 37 0.97 -3.92 6.94
C GLY A 37 0.24 -2.80 7.67
N GLY A 38 -0.69 -3.17 8.54
CA GLY A 38 -1.34 -2.23 9.47
C GLY A 38 -0.40 -1.80 10.59
N THR A 39 -0.82 -0.84 11.41
CA THR A 39 -0.02 -0.20 12.47
C THR A 39 0.65 -1.15 13.46
N ALA A 40 0.04 -2.31 13.71
CA ALA A 40 0.57 -3.33 14.61
C ALA A 40 1.37 -4.44 13.89
N SER A 41 1.50 -4.39 12.56
CA SER A 41 2.19 -5.42 11.79
C SER A 41 3.72 -5.34 11.95
N GLY A 42 4.40 -6.46 11.69
CA GLY A 42 5.85 -6.53 11.70
C GLY A 42 6.49 -5.59 10.69
N GLU A 43 5.89 -5.45 9.50
CA GLU A 43 6.36 -4.57 8.43
C GLU A 43 6.33 -3.10 8.88
N SER A 44 5.22 -2.68 9.49
CA SER A 44 5.08 -1.33 10.02
C SER A 44 6.08 -1.04 11.14
N GLN A 45 6.32 -2.01 12.03
CA GLN A 45 7.28 -1.87 13.12
C GLN A 45 8.74 -1.80 12.62
N ILE A 46 9.08 -2.52 11.54
CA ILE A 46 10.41 -2.44 10.93
C ILE A 46 10.59 -1.07 10.27
N ARG A 47 9.60 -0.58 9.51
CA ARG A 47 9.67 0.79 8.95
C ARG A 47 9.84 1.83 10.03
N ARG A 48 9.07 1.73 11.12
CA ARG A 48 9.19 2.62 12.27
C ARG A 48 10.61 2.59 12.84
N TRP A 49 11.16 1.41 13.11
CA TRP A 49 12.52 1.26 13.59
C TRP A 49 13.55 1.90 12.65
N MET A 50 13.43 1.69 11.34
CA MET A 50 14.33 2.28 10.36
C MET A 50 14.24 3.81 10.33
N LEU A 51 13.05 4.38 10.51
CA LEU A 51 12.80 5.82 10.57
C LEU A 51 13.36 6.43 11.89
N GLU A 52 13.04 5.81 13.03
CA GLU A 52 13.50 6.27 14.35
C GLU A 52 15.02 6.16 14.50
N SER A 53 15.63 5.15 13.87
CA SER A 53 17.09 4.97 13.84
C SER A 53 17.79 5.77 12.73
N ASP A 54 17.07 6.60 11.99
CA ASP A 54 17.59 7.46 10.91
C ASP A 54 18.37 6.71 9.82
N LEU A 55 17.93 5.50 9.46
CA LEU A 55 18.63 4.61 8.53
C LEU A 55 18.26 4.82 7.07
N ILE A 56 17.07 5.37 6.76
CA ILE A 56 16.61 5.59 5.38
C ILE A 56 17.10 6.94 4.90
N GLU A 57 18.02 6.95 3.94
CA GLU A 57 18.58 8.20 3.38
C GLU A 57 17.75 8.72 2.21
N ALA A 58 17.34 7.83 1.30
CA ALA A 58 16.47 8.17 0.17
C ALA A 58 15.64 6.98 -0.30
N VAL A 59 14.52 7.30 -0.95
CA VAL A 59 13.72 6.35 -1.73
C VAL A 59 13.54 6.94 -3.13
N ILE A 60 13.90 6.18 -4.16
CA ILE A 60 13.86 6.61 -5.55
C ILE A 60 12.86 5.71 -6.29
N ALA A 61 11.76 6.28 -6.76
CA ALA A 61 10.81 5.59 -7.61
C ALA A 61 11.39 5.41 -9.01
N LEU A 62 11.40 4.18 -9.52
CA LEU A 62 11.89 3.84 -10.84
C LEU A 62 10.74 3.71 -11.85
N PRO A 63 11.01 3.86 -13.15
CA PRO A 63 10.05 3.55 -14.19
C PRO A 63 9.56 2.11 -14.11
N THR A 64 8.33 1.86 -14.54
CA THR A 64 7.80 0.51 -14.75
C THR A 64 8.48 -0.19 -15.94
N ASP A 65 8.26 -1.47 -16.09
CA ASP A 65 8.77 -2.26 -17.23
C ASP A 65 10.30 -2.21 -17.43
N LEU A 66 11.07 -2.05 -16.34
CA LEU A 66 12.54 -2.04 -16.38
C LEU A 66 13.17 -3.44 -16.33
N PHE A 67 12.47 -4.43 -15.78
CA PHE A 67 12.99 -5.77 -15.50
C PHE A 67 12.39 -6.82 -16.43
N TYR A 68 13.15 -7.90 -16.68
CA TYR A 68 12.78 -8.92 -17.68
C TYR A 68 11.53 -9.72 -17.31
N ASN A 69 11.27 -9.92 -16.02
CA ASN A 69 10.22 -10.81 -15.52
C ASN A 69 9.12 -10.07 -14.76
N THR A 70 9.09 -8.74 -14.80
CA THR A 70 8.08 -7.96 -14.09
C THR A 70 7.96 -6.56 -14.66
N GLY A 71 6.72 -6.10 -14.85
CA GLY A 71 6.40 -4.73 -15.26
C GLY A 71 6.00 -3.80 -14.10
N ILE A 72 6.10 -4.27 -12.84
CA ILE A 72 5.66 -3.49 -11.69
C ILE A 72 6.56 -2.28 -11.40
N ALA A 73 6.03 -1.31 -10.67
CA ALA A 73 6.82 -0.21 -10.12
C ALA A 73 7.80 -0.73 -9.07
N THR A 74 9.03 -0.25 -9.15
CA THR A 74 10.11 -0.60 -8.23
C THR A 74 10.76 0.65 -7.66
N TYR A 75 11.42 0.49 -6.51
CA TYR A 75 11.99 1.58 -5.75
C TYR A 75 13.38 1.21 -5.27
N ILE A 76 14.32 2.15 -5.37
CA ILE A 76 15.63 2.00 -4.76
C ILE A 76 15.56 2.57 -3.35
N TRP A 77 15.83 1.74 -2.36
CA TRP A 77 16.02 2.15 -0.97
C TRP A 77 17.50 2.42 -0.76
N VAL A 78 17.84 3.65 -0.44
CA VAL A 78 19.21 4.02 -0.06
C VAL A 78 19.28 4.11 1.46
N LEU A 79 20.10 3.26 2.05
CA LEU A 79 20.27 3.10 3.49
C LEU A 79 21.65 3.61 3.91
N SER A 80 21.74 4.25 5.08
CA SER A 80 22.99 4.73 5.63
C SER A 80 22.96 4.69 7.14
N LYS A 81 24.00 4.17 7.77
CA LYS A 81 24.21 4.24 9.22
C LYS A 81 24.87 5.58 9.64
N ASN A 82 25.46 6.29 8.72
CA ASN A 82 26.09 7.58 8.98
C ASN A 82 25.78 8.58 7.87
N LYS A 83 24.59 9.18 7.94
CA LYS A 83 24.18 10.22 7.02
C LYS A 83 25.05 11.48 7.16
N ARG A 84 25.25 12.18 6.07
CA ARG A 84 25.84 13.52 6.10
C ARG A 84 25.02 14.46 6.96
N PRO A 85 25.64 15.48 7.60
CA PRO A 85 24.92 16.38 8.53
C PRO A 85 23.64 16.98 7.98
N GLU A 86 23.64 17.40 6.70
CA GLU A 86 22.49 18.01 6.02
C GLU A 86 21.32 17.04 5.80
N ARG A 87 21.61 15.72 5.81
CA ARG A 87 20.64 14.64 5.59
C ARG A 87 20.13 13.99 6.87
N LYS A 88 20.73 14.30 8.03
CA LYS A 88 20.34 13.71 9.32
C LYS A 88 18.89 14.06 9.67
N GLY A 89 18.13 13.06 10.09
CA GLY A 89 16.72 13.18 10.44
C GLY A 89 15.80 13.44 9.25
N LYS A 90 16.28 13.26 8.00
CA LYS A 90 15.53 13.54 6.79
C LYS A 90 15.60 12.36 5.82
N ILE A 91 14.57 12.27 4.98
CA ILE A 91 14.46 11.32 3.87
C ILE A 91 14.21 12.09 2.59
N GLN A 92 14.95 11.76 1.56
CA GLN A 92 14.75 12.29 0.22
C GLN A 92 13.90 11.33 -0.59
N LEU A 93 12.78 11.80 -1.12
CA LEU A 93 11.95 11.06 -2.07
C LEU A 93 12.20 11.61 -3.47
N ILE A 94 12.56 10.73 -4.40
CA ILE A 94 12.84 11.10 -5.79
C ILE A 94 11.88 10.32 -6.69
N ASP A 95 11.12 11.03 -7.50
CA ASP A 95 10.30 10.44 -8.54
C ASP A 95 11.07 10.41 -9.87
N ALA A 96 11.68 9.26 -10.16
CA ALA A 96 12.35 9.00 -11.41
C ALA A 96 11.50 8.15 -12.38
N SER A 97 10.21 8.03 -12.15
CA SER A 97 9.30 7.19 -12.95
C SER A 97 9.21 7.58 -14.43
N THR A 98 9.54 8.83 -14.75
CA THR A 98 9.53 9.37 -16.11
C THR A 98 10.92 9.37 -16.79
N PHE A 99 11.98 9.00 -16.08
CA PHE A 99 13.36 8.99 -16.61
C PHE A 99 13.67 7.67 -17.30
N PHE A 100 13.16 7.49 -18.51
CA PHE A 100 13.40 6.28 -19.29
C PHE A 100 13.29 6.53 -20.79
N LYS A 101 13.90 5.61 -21.57
CA LYS A 101 13.70 5.45 -23.00
C LYS A 101 13.00 4.13 -23.27
N LYS A 102 12.06 4.12 -24.22
CA LYS A 102 11.43 2.87 -24.67
C LYS A 102 12.41 2.07 -25.51
N LEU A 103 12.49 0.77 -25.22
CA LEU A 103 13.24 -0.16 -26.08
C LEU A 103 12.57 -0.29 -27.44
N ARG A 104 13.37 -0.42 -28.50
CA ARG A 104 12.86 -0.70 -29.86
C ARG A 104 12.13 -2.04 -29.95
N LYS A 105 12.58 -3.03 -29.16
CA LYS A 105 11.99 -4.35 -29.04
C LYS A 105 11.95 -4.74 -27.57
N ALA A 106 10.80 -5.18 -27.09
CA ALA A 106 10.64 -5.66 -25.73
C ALA A 106 11.48 -6.93 -25.50
N LEU A 107 12.01 -7.08 -24.31
CA LEU A 107 12.76 -8.25 -23.83
C LEU A 107 11.99 -8.85 -22.64
N GLY A 108 11.01 -9.71 -22.91
CA GLY A 108 10.05 -10.14 -21.92
C GLY A 108 9.18 -8.96 -21.46
N ASP A 109 9.04 -8.77 -20.17
CA ASP A 109 8.31 -7.64 -19.60
C ASP A 109 9.08 -6.31 -19.66
N LYS A 110 10.39 -6.37 -19.95
CA LYS A 110 11.23 -5.19 -20.07
C LYS A 110 10.95 -4.46 -21.38
N LYS A 111 10.33 -3.29 -21.28
CA LYS A 111 10.00 -2.39 -22.40
C LYS A 111 10.75 -1.07 -22.32
N ASN A 112 11.27 -0.74 -21.14
CA ASN A 112 11.94 0.53 -20.85
C ASN A 112 13.38 0.28 -20.40
N GLU A 113 14.22 1.29 -20.58
CA GLU A 113 15.60 1.35 -20.08
C GLU A 113 15.93 2.74 -19.55
N ILE A 114 16.77 2.82 -18.53
CA ILE A 114 17.32 4.08 -18.04
C ILE A 114 18.58 4.37 -18.83
N SER A 115 18.55 5.46 -19.60
CA SER A 115 19.72 5.88 -20.38
C SER A 115 20.87 6.37 -19.49
N PRO A 116 22.09 6.47 -19.97
CA PRO A 116 23.19 7.08 -19.22
C PRO A 116 22.89 8.52 -18.78
N GLU A 117 22.19 9.29 -19.63
CA GLU A 117 21.77 10.65 -19.36
C GLU A 117 20.73 10.69 -18.22
N ASP A 118 19.69 9.85 -18.30
CA ASP A 118 18.65 9.72 -17.26
C ASP A 118 19.26 9.31 -15.92
N ARG A 119 20.17 8.32 -15.94
CA ARG A 119 20.89 7.88 -14.76
C ARG A 119 21.71 9.01 -14.14
N SER A 120 22.40 9.79 -14.95
CA SER A 120 23.17 10.96 -14.50
C SER A 120 22.25 12.01 -13.88
N ALA A 121 21.09 12.27 -14.50
CA ALA A 121 20.09 13.20 -13.98
C ALA A 121 19.55 12.77 -12.62
N VAL A 122 19.14 11.48 -12.47
CA VAL A 122 18.67 10.93 -11.19
C VAL A 122 19.77 10.99 -10.12
N THR A 123 21.01 10.66 -10.49
CA THR A 123 22.16 10.74 -9.56
C THR A 123 22.40 12.18 -9.12
N LYS A 124 22.23 13.15 -10.02
CA LYS A 124 22.35 14.57 -9.69
C LYS A 124 21.24 15.02 -8.74
N LEU A 125 19.97 14.64 -9.01
CA LEU A 125 18.85 14.93 -8.09
C LEU A 125 19.14 14.42 -6.68
N TYR A 126 19.68 13.20 -6.59
CA TYR A 126 20.08 12.64 -5.30
C TYR A 126 21.22 13.43 -4.64
N ALA A 127 22.25 13.80 -5.40
CA ALA A 127 23.42 14.50 -4.90
C ALA A 127 23.13 15.94 -4.44
N ASP A 128 22.33 16.67 -5.20
CA ASP A 128 22.00 18.09 -4.97
C ASP A 128 21.20 18.28 -3.68
N PHE A 129 20.45 17.26 -3.23
CA PHE A 129 19.62 17.28 -2.03
C PHE A 129 18.77 18.56 -1.94
N ALA A 130 18.06 18.88 -2.99
CA ALA A 130 17.22 20.06 -3.12
C ALA A 130 15.83 19.70 -3.60
N GLU A 131 14.82 20.38 -3.07
CA GLU A 131 13.43 20.18 -3.50
C GLU A 131 13.19 20.77 -4.88
N ASN A 132 12.49 20.02 -5.71
CA ASN A 132 12.03 20.43 -7.03
C ASN A 132 10.82 19.61 -7.46
N GLU A 133 10.49 19.63 -8.75
CA GLU A 133 9.37 18.87 -9.32
C GLU A 133 9.50 17.35 -9.08
N TYR A 134 10.70 16.80 -9.11
CA TYR A 134 10.99 15.37 -8.98
C TYR A 134 11.48 14.96 -7.59
N CYS A 135 11.79 15.92 -6.72
CA CYS A 135 12.44 15.66 -5.44
C CYS A 135 11.73 16.38 -4.31
N LYS A 136 11.39 15.62 -3.24
CA LYS A 136 10.85 16.14 -1.99
C LYS A 136 11.70 15.65 -0.82
N ILE A 137 11.83 16.48 0.20
CA ILE A 137 12.60 16.18 1.42
C ILE A 137 11.66 16.28 2.61
N TYR A 138 11.52 15.18 3.34
CA TYR A 138 10.69 15.09 4.52
C TYR A 138 11.55 14.79 5.75
N ARG A 139 11.12 15.26 6.90
CA ARG A 139 11.70 14.83 8.18
C ARG A 139 11.16 13.44 8.54
N ASN A 140 11.96 12.62 9.22
CA ASN A 140 11.55 11.27 9.63
C ASN A 140 10.23 11.28 10.41
N GLU A 141 10.00 12.32 11.22
CA GLU A 141 8.80 12.49 12.04
C GLU A 141 7.53 12.66 11.21
N GLU A 142 7.62 13.16 9.98
CA GLU A 142 6.47 13.39 9.10
C GLU A 142 5.87 12.08 8.55
N PHE A 143 6.60 10.96 8.68
CA PHE A 143 6.10 9.63 8.34
C PHE A 143 5.44 8.91 9.53
N ILE A 144 5.46 9.50 10.72
CA ILE A 144 4.87 8.94 11.93
C ILE A 144 3.43 9.46 12.04
N TYR A 145 2.46 8.55 12.02
CA TYR A 145 1.05 8.87 12.17
C TYR A 145 0.39 7.98 13.23
N ARG A 146 -0.71 8.43 13.76
CA ARG A 146 -1.58 7.65 14.63
C ARG A 146 -2.84 7.33 13.90
N GLU A 147 -3.18 6.05 13.85
CA GLU A 147 -4.44 5.57 13.30
C GLU A 147 -5.49 5.51 14.40
N TYR A 148 -6.62 6.14 14.16
CA TYR A 148 -7.77 6.09 15.06
C TYR A 148 -8.94 5.44 14.35
N THR A 149 -9.49 4.39 14.96
CA THR A 149 -10.74 3.81 14.49
C THR A 149 -11.89 4.56 15.14
N VAL A 150 -12.61 5.36 14.37
CA VAL A 150 -13.82 6.05 14.83
C VAL A 150 -14.99 5.08 14.64
N MET A 151 -15.49 4.56 15.74
CA MET A 151 -16.71 3.75 15.72
C MET A 151 -17.93 4.66 15.79
N GLN A 152 -18.78 4.56 14.77
CA GLN A 152 -20.12 5.15 14.82
C GLN A 152 -21.12 4.07 15.23
N PRO A 153 -22.05 4.34 16.14
CA PRO A 153 -23.14 3.40 16.40
C PRO A 153 -23.91 3.18 15.10
N LEU A 154 -24.17 1.91 14.80
CA LEU A 154 -24.97 1.53 13.64
C LEU A 154 -26.35 2.19 13.77
N GLN A 155 -26.60 3.21 12.98
CA GLN A 155 -27.92 3.79 12.82
C GLN A 155 -28.76 2.79 11.99
N ARG A 156 -29.43 1.87 12.68
CA ARG A 156 -30.39 0.98 12.07
C ARG A 156 -31.76 1.63 12.12
N SER A 157 -32.29 2.02 10.99
CA SER A 157 -33.72 2.35 10.88
C SER A 157 -34.48 1.08 10.52
N TYR A 158 -35.36 0.68 11.41
CA TYR A 158 -36.31 -0.41 11.15
C TYR A 158 -37.60 0.22 10.66
N ALA A 159 -37.99 -0.06 9.46
CA ALA A 159 -39.31 0.25 8.94
C ALA A 159 -39.71 -0.84 7.96
N ILE A 160 -40.89 -1.44 8.20
CA ILE A 160 -41.51 -2.33 7.25
C ILE A 160 -42.39 -1.44 6.37
N THR A 161 -41.91 -1.11 5.20
CA THR A 161 -42.65 -0.37 4.18
C THR A 161 -42.75 -1.21 2.93
N GLU A 162 -43.83 -1.05 2.17
CA GLU A 162 -44.05 -1.77 0.92
C GLU A 162 -42.84 -1.64 -0.03
N GLU A 163 -42.25 -0.45 -0.15
CA GLU A 163 -41.05 -0.20 -0.96
C GLU A 163 -39.83 -1.05 -0.52
N ARG A 164 -39.64 -1.23 0.78
CA ARG A 164 -38.54 -2.06 1.32
C ARG A 164 -38.80 -3.54 1.11
N ILE A 165 -40.05 -3.97 1.22
CA ILE A 165 -40.46 -5.35 0.92
C ILE A 165 -40.20 -5.65 -0.54
N GLN A 166 -40.67 -4.80 -1.44
CA GLN A 166 -40.46 -4.95 -2.89
C GLN A 166 -38.97 -4.93 -3.27
N ALA A 167 -38.15 -4.12 -2.61
CA ALA A 167 -36.70 -4.11 -2.82
C ALA A 167 -35.97 -5.38 -2.37
N MET A 168 -36.65 -6.26 -1.61
CA MET A 168 -36.12 -7.53 -1.13
C MET A 168 -36.56 -8.73 -1.97
N VAL A 169 -37.61 -8.57 -2.78
CA VAL A 169 -38.10 -9.62 -3.70
C VAL A 169 -37.00 -9.95 -4.72
N GLY A 170 -36.76 -11.25 -4.92
CA GLY A 170 -35.71 -11.73 -5.85
C GLY A 170 -34.27 -11.63 -5.32
N LYS A 171 -34.04 -11.27 -4.06
CA LYS A 171 -32.70 -11.38 -3.46
C LYS A 171 -32.54 -12.78 -2.86
N GLY A 172 -31.65 -13.59 -3.44
CA GLY A 172 -31.50 -15.02 -3.16
C GLY A 172 -31.31 -15.41 -1.70
N ALA A 173 -30.90 -14.48 -0.82
CA ALA A 173 -30.82 -14.73 0.62
C ALA A 173 -32.22 -14.88 1.29
N LEU A 174 -33.28 -14.33 0.69
CA LEU A 174 -34.67 -14.41 1.18
C LEU A 174 -35.48 -15.46 0.45
N ASP A 175 -35.19 -15.70 -0.84
CA ASP A 175 -35.84 -16.72 -1.62
C ASP A 175 -35.68 -18.11 -1.00
N SER A 176 -34.55 -18.36 -0.32
CA SER A 176 -34.32 -19.61 0.42
C SER A 176 -35.13 -19.75 1.72
N LEU A 177 -35.65 -18.64 2.24
CA LEU A 177 -36.48 -18.61 3.45
C LEU A 177 -37.96 -18.57 3.11
N TYR A 178 -38.32 -18.21 1.90
CA TYR A 178 -39.72 -18.18 1.43
C TYR A 178 -40.18 -19.59 1.10
N ASN A 179 -41.24 -20.03 1.78
CA ASN A 179 -41.88 -21.30 1.51
C ASN A 179 -43.34 -21.04 1.12
N GLU A 180 -43.61 -21.13 -0.20
CA GLU A 180 -44.92 -20.88 -0.77
C GLU A 180 -46.04 -21.65 -0.13
N VAL A 181 -45.80 -22.93 0.23
CA VAL A 181 -46.83 -23.80 0.84
C VAL A 181 -47.19 -23.31 2.23
N LYS A 182 -46.18 -22.92 3.04
CA LYS A 182 -46.43 -22.37 4.38
C LYS A 182 -47.09 -21.01 4.36
N PHE A 183 -46.79 -20.19 3.35
CA PHE A 183 -47.39 -18.88 3.20
C PHE A 183 -48.88 -19.00 2.84
N ALA A 184 -49.22 -19.86 1.89
CA ALA A 184 -50.60 -20.15 1.52
C ALA A 184 -51.42 -20.73 2.71
N ASP A 185 -50.82 -21.59 3.56
CA ASP A 185 -51.42 -22.09 4.76
C ASP A 185 -51.71 -21.01 5.81
N LEU A 186 -50.82 -20.00 5.93
CA LEU A 186 -51.01 -18.84 6.81
C LEU A 186 -52.14 -17.93 6.33
N GLU A 187 -52.21 -17.63 5.03
CA GLU A 187 -53.32 -16.85 4.45
C GLU A 187 -54.67 -17.54 4.67
N LEU A 188 -54.73 -18.85 4.51
CA LEU A 188 -55.94 -19.63 4.77
C LEU A 188 -56.33 -19.64 6.26
N MET A 189 -55.36 -19.58 7.20
CA MET A 189 -55.61 -19.44 8.63
C MET A 189 -56.16 -18.07 8.99
N GLU A 190 -55.56 -16.97 8.46
CA GLU A 190 -56.06 -15.61 8.68
C GLU A 190 -57.48 -15.39 8.12
N GLU A 191 -57.81 -15.95 6.95
CA GLU A 191 -59.18 -15.94 6.44
C GLU A 191 -60.18 -16.71 7.32
N ARG A 192 -59.74 -17.79 7.96
CA ARG A 192 -60.58 -18.55 8.89
C ARG A 192 -60.83 -17.78 10.18
N ASP A 193 -59.78 -17.18 10.75
CA ASP A 193 -59.90 -16.42 12.00
C ASP A 193 -60.68 -15.10 11.79
N GLY A 194 -60.57 -14.47 10.63
CA GLY A 194 -61.36 -13.29 10.25
C GLY A 194 -62.85 -13.57 9.98
N LYS A 195 -63.22 -14.83 9.75
CA LYS A 195 -64.62 -15.24 9.59
C LYS A 195 -65.25 -15.76 10.88
N ALA A 196 -64.45 -15.88 11.96
CA ALA A 196 -64.90 -16.34 13.27
C ALA A 196 -65.18 -15.17 14.24
N GLN A 197 -65.08 -13.91 13.78
CA GLN A 197 -65.55 -12.71 14.47
C GLN A 197 -66.85 -12.18 13.80
#